data_b57cc2199310287b4e57d0fe0c7b4ca5
#
_entry.id   b57cc2199310287b4e57d0fe0c7b4ca5
#
_cell.length_a   1.000
_cell.length_b   1.000
_cell.length_c   1.000
_cell.angle_alpha   90.00
_cell.angle_beta   90.00
_cell.angle_gamma   90.00
#
_symmetry.space_group_name_H-M   'P 1'
#
loop_
_entity.id
_entity.type
_entity.pdbx_description
1 polymer ?
#
loop_
_entity_poly.entity_id
_entity_poly.type
_entity_poly.pdbx_seq_one_letter_code
_entity_poly.pdbx_strand_id
1 'polypeptide(L)'
;MRVLFVTAEAYPLAKSGGLADVSSALPLALRHQNIDVRLMLPAYPCALNSLKNAHIEARLQLMGEDVALIAGYLPNSNLPVWLVHAPSLFCRRGGLYQDESGADWKDNARRFALLAHAANAVCDGRLTRWTPAVVPANDW
;
A
#
# COMPACT_ATOMS: atom_id res chain seq x y z
N MET A 1 13.50 -1.92 -15.49
CA MET A 1 13.14 -2.89 -14.44
C MET A 1 11.93 -2.36 -13.69
N ARG A 2 10.99 -3.23 -13.41
CA ARG A 2 9.76 -2.88 -12.67
C ARG A 2 9.88 -3.35 -11.24
N VAL A 3 9.60 -2.44 -10.29
CA VAL A 3 9.71 -2.71 -8.86
C VAL A 3 8.38 -2.39 -8.17
N LEU A 4 7.83 -3.34 -7.44
CA LEU A 4 6.68 -3.12 -6.56
C LEU A 4 7.20 -3.02 -5.12
N PHE A 5 7.14 -1.84 -4.56
CA PHE A 5 7.59 -1.58 -3.19
C PHE A 5 6.40 -1.70 -2.25
N VAL A 6 6.37 -2.76 -1.44
CA VAL A 6 5.26 -3.07 -0.53
C VAL A 6 5.63 -2.67 0.89
N THR A 7 4.78 -1.89 1.55
CA THR A 7 5.05 -1.36 2.88
C THR A 7 3.77 -1.15 3.67
N ALA A 8 3.89 -1.15 4.99
CA ALA A 8 2.77 -0.86 5.88
C ALA A 8 2.48 0.64 6.01
N GLU A 9 3.46 1.50 5.75
CA GLU A 9 3.31 2.96 5.84
C GLU A 9 4.27 3.67 4.88
N ALA A 10 3.89 4.88 4.44
CA ALA A 10 4.72 5.74 3.59
C ALA A 10 4.30 7.21 3.77
N TYR A 11 5.27 8.07 4.05
CA TYR A 11 5.01 9.52 4.19
C TYR A 11 4.70 10.16 2.83
N PRO A 12 3.74 11.08 2.71
CA PRO A 12 2.85 11.60 3.74
C PRO A 12 1.49 10.88 3.83
N LEU A 13 1.33 9.74 3.18
CA LEU A 13 0.05 9.02 3.13
C LEU A 13 -0.33 8.43 4.48
N ALA A 14 0.63 7.78 5.13
CA ALA A 14 0.43 7.16 6.43
C ALA A 14 1.77 7.09 7.15
N LYS A 15 1.83 7.56 8.39
CA LYS A 15 3.08 7.55 9.15
C LYS A 15 2.83 7.30 10.62
N SER A 16 3.57 6.36 11.20
CA SER A 16 3.68 6.19 12.65
C SER A 16 5.13 6.29 13.13
N GLY A 17 6.11 6.07 12.27
CA GLY A 17 7.53 6.08 12.63
C GLY A 17 8.45 6.26 11.43
N GLY A 18 9.72 5.90 11.61
CA GLY A 18 10.75 6.08 10.59
C GLY A 18 10.58 5.24 9.34
N LEU A 19 9.84 4.13 9.40
CA LEU A 19 9.55 3.30 8.24
C LEU A 19 8.89 4.11 7.12
N ALA A 20 7.96 5.00 7.47
CA ALA A 20 7.25 5.82 6.50
C ALA A 20 8.20 6.70 5.67
N ASP A 21 9.23 7.25 6.31
CA ASP A 21 10.20 8.13 5.63
C ASP A 21 11.04 7.35 4.62
N VAL A 22 11.53 6.18 4.99
CA VAL A 22 12.28 5.30 4.09
C VAL A 22 11.40 4.80 2.95
N SER A 23 10.16 4.43 3.26
CA SER A 23 9.23 3.87 2.29
C SER A 23 8.74 4.88 1.23
N SER A 24 8.94 6.16 1.45
CA SER A 24 8.73 7.18 0.41
C SER A 24 10.04 7.61 -0.25
N ALA A 25 11.10 7.83 0.53
CA ALA A 25 12.38 8.31 0.02
C ALA A 25 13.05 7.33 -0.94
N LEU A 26 13.06 6.05 -0.61
CA LEU A 26 13.72 5.04 -1.45
C LEU A 26 13.02 4.85 -2.81
N PRO A 27 11.69 4.66 -2.88
CA PRO A 27 11.01 4.59 -4.17
C PRO A 27 11.21 5.84 -5.03
N LEU A 28 11.19 7.03 -4.43
CA LEU A 28 11.45 8.27 -5.17
C LEU A 28 12.88 8.31 -5.74
N ALA A 29 13.87 7.91 -4.94
CA ALA A 29 15.26 7.83 -5.37
C ALA A 29 15.43 6.84 -6.54
N LEU A 30 14.77 5.67 -6.47
CA LEU A 30 14.80 4.68 -7.54
C LEU A 30 14.19 5.24 -8.84
N ARG A 31 13.10 5.99 -8.73
CA ARG A 31 12.51 6.64 -9.92
C ARG A 31 13.45 7.65 -10.55
N HIS A 32 14.22 8.38 -9.75
CA HIS A 32 15.23 9.30 -10.29
C HIS A 32 16.34 8.56 -11.04
N GLN A 33 16.50 7.25 -10.81
CA GLN A 33 17.40 6.39 -11.57
C GLN A 33 16.71 5.71 -12.77
N ASN A 34 15.53 6.20 -13.17
CA ASN A 34 14.73 5.67 -14.28
C ASN A 34 14.25 4.23 -14.06
N ILE A 35 14.07 3.81 -12.81
CA ILE A 35 13.47 2.54 -12.47
C ILE A 35 11.96 2.73 -12.36
N ASP A 36 11.19 1.85 -12.99
CA ASP A 36 9.71 1.89 -12.92
C ASP A 36 9.24 1.31 -11.59
N VAL A 37 9.10 2.18 -10.59
CA VAL A 37 8.70 1.82 -9.23
C VAL A 37 7.24 2.18 -9.00
N ARG A 38 6.51 1.27 -8.38
CA ARG A 38 5.18 1.54 -7.82
C ARG A 38 5.18 1.20 -6.34
N LEU A 39 4.48 2.02 -5.56
CA LEU A 39 4.36 1.86 -4.12
C LEU A 39 3.02 1.21 -3.79
N MET A 40 3.01 0.24 -2.88
CA MET A 40 1.76 -0.41 -2.43
C MET A 40 1.69 -0.39 -0.90
N LEU A 41 0.56 0.06 -0.37
CA LEU A 41 0.28 0.06 1.06
C LEU A 41 -1.23 -0.04 1.30
N PRO A 42 -1.66 -0.31 2.55
CA PRO A 42 -3.08 -0.37 2.86
C PRO A 42 -3.77 0.98 2.67
N ALA A 43 -5.05 0.93 2.30
CA ALA A 43 -5.89 2.10 2.16
C ALA A 43 -6.45 2.53 3.52
N TYR A 44 -5.56 3.05 4.39
CA TYR A 44 -6.01 3.70 5.62
C TYR A 44 -6.80 4.97 5.28
N PRO A 45 -7.70 5.45 6.16
CA PRO A 45 -8.43 6.69 5.90
C PRO A 45 -7.53 7.88 5.56
N CYS A 46 -6.41 8.06 6.26
CA CYS A 46 -5.45 9.12 5.98
C CYS A 46 -4.82 8.99 4.58
N ALA A 47 -4.50 7.78 4.16
CA ALA A 47 -3.93 7.53 2.84
C ALA A 47 -4.94 7.82 1.72
N LEU A 48 -6.19 7.39 1.89
CA LEU A 48 -7.27 7.67 0.94
C LEU A 48 -7.48 9.19 0.77
N ASN A 49 -7.42 9.94 1.87
CA ASN A 49 -7.62 11.39 1.84
C ASN A 49 -6.48 12.14 1.16
N SER A 50 -5.28 11.58 1.15
CA SER A 50 -4.07 12.26 0.67
C SER A 50 -3.63 11.85 -0.73
N LEU A 51 -4.10 10.70 -1.22
CA LEU A 51 -3.70 10.19 -2.53
C LEU A 51 -4.16 11.12 -3.65
N LYS A 52 -3.26 11.44 -4.59
CA LYS A 52 -3.56 12.31 -5.73
C LYS A 52 -4.11 11.52 -6.90
N ASN A 53 -5.16 12.07 -7.54
CA ASN A 53 -5.80 11.49 -8.73
C ASN A 53 -6.28 10.06 -8.51
N ALA A 54 -6.88 9.80 -7.33
CA ALA A 54 -7.30 8.47 -6.94
C ALA A 54 -8.42 7.94 -7.84
N HIS A 55 -8.29 6.69 -8.28
CA HIS A 55 -9.33 5.97 -9.02
C HIS A 55 -9.22 4.47 -8.76
N ILE A 56 -10.32 3.75 -8.96
CA ILE A 56 -10.30 2.30 -8.82
C ILE A 56 -9.69 1.69 -10.07
N GLU A 57 -8.58 0.99 -9.89
CA GLU A 57 -7.84 0.31 -10.97
C GLU A 57 -8.36 -1.11 -11.20
N ALA A 58 -8.67 -1.83 -10.13
CA ALA A 58 -9.09 -3.23 -10.19
C ALA A 58 -9.87 -3.62 -8.94
N ARG A 59 -10.61 -4.72 -9.05
CA ARG A 59 -11.32 -5.34 -7.92
C ARG A 59 -11.12 -6.84 -7.96
N LEU A 60 -11.00 -7.46 -6.79
CA LEU A 60 -11.01 -8.91 -6.67
C LEU A 60 -11.37 -9.31 -5.25
N GLN A 61 -11.55 -10.62 -5.04
CA GLN A 61 -11.73 -11.17 -3.69
C GLN A 61 -10.43 -11.80 -3.21
N LEU A 62 -10.02 -11.45 -1.99
CA LEU A 62 -8.84 -11.99 -1.31
C LEU A 62 -9.23 -12.33 0.12
N MET A 63 -8.92 -13.55 0.58
CA MET A 63 -9.18 -13.98 1.94
C MET A 63 -10.64 -13.78 2.39
N GLY A 64 -11.59 -13.92 1.47
CA GLY A 64 -13.01 -13.68 1.74
C GLY A 64 -13.42 -12.21 1.80
N GLU A 65 -12.51 -11.28 1.53
CA GLU A 65 -12.78 -9.84 1.51
C GLU A 65 -12.94 -9.31 0.08
N ASP A 66 -13.87 -8.38 -0.11
CA ASP A 66 -13.95 -7.60 -1.34
C ASP A 66 -12.86 -6.53 -1.31
N VAL A 67 -11.89 -6.65 -2.24
CA VAL A 67 -10.72 -5.78 -2.28
C VAL A 67 -10.74 -4.96 -3.56
N ALA A 68 -10.48 -3.67 -3.43
CA ALA A 68 -10.21 -2.79 -4.56
C ALA A 68 -8.76 -2.33 -4.53
N LEU A 69 -8.16 -2.22 -5.70
CA LEU A 69 -6.86 -1.59 -5.86
C LEU A 69 -7.11 -0.15 -6.31
N ILE A 70 -6.78 0.80 -5.46
CA ILE A 70 -6.97 2.22 -5.73
C ILE A 70 -5.65 2.81 -6.20
N ALA A 71 -5.61 3.27 -7.43
CA ALA A 71 -4.42 3.84 -8.04
C ALA A 71 -4.43 5.36 -7.91
N GLY A 72 -3.25 5.94 -7.77
CA GLY A 72 -3.03 7.37 -7.72
C GLY A 72 -1.55 7.68 -7.63
N TYR A 73 -1.24 8.85 -7.11
CA TYR A 73 0.14 9.32 -7.00
C TYR A 73 0.43 9.83 -5.59
N LEU A 74 1.67 9.63 -5.17
CA LEU A 74 2.18 10.22 -3.94
C LEU A 74 2.10 11.77 -4.04
N PRO A 75 1.58 12.47 -3.01
CA PRO A 75 1.52 13.94 -3.05
C PRO A 75 2.87 14.59 -3.37
N ASN A 76 2.82 15.64 -4.18
CA ASN A 76 4.01 16.41 -4.62
C ASN A 76 5.03 15.58 -5.40
N SER A 77 4.59 14.51 -6.05
CA SER A 77 5.45 13.66 -6.86
C SER A 77 4.67 12.99 -7.98
N ASN A 78 5.38 12.28 -8.85
CA ASN A 78 4.77 11.42 -9.87
C ASN A 78 4.99 9.94 -9.57
N LEU A 79 5.27 9.58 -8.32
CA LEU A 79 5.41 8.19 -7.91
C LEU A 79 4.03 7.51 -7.90
N PRO A 80 3.81 6.49 -8.76
CA PRO A 80 2.55 5.75 -8.74
C PRO A 80 2.37 4.99 -7.43
N VAL A 81 1.15 5.07 -6.89
CA VAL A 81 0.77 4.40 -5.64
C VAL A 81 -0.45 3.55 -5.88
N TRP A 82 -0.45 2.36 -5.32
CA TRP A 82 -1.62 1.50 -5.19
C TRP A 82 -1.98 1.35 -3.73
N LEU A 83 -3.21 1.73 -3.37
CA LEU A 83 -3.76 1.48 -2.04
C LEU A 83 -4.65 0.23 -2.09
N VAL A 84 -4.42 -0.67 -1.15
CA VAL A 84 -5.21 -1.89 -1.01
C VAL A 84 -6.42 -1.57 -0.15
N HIS A 85 -7.58 -1.45 -0.79
CA HIS A 85 -8.83 -1.07 -0.14
C HIS A 85 -9.61 -2.30 0.30
N ALA A 86 -9.60 -2.54 1.61
CA ALA A 86 -10.37 -3.56 2.30
C ALA A 86 -10.95 -2.91 3.56
N PRO A 87 -12.12 -2.25 3.45
CA PRO A 87 -12.63 -1.37 4.52
C PRO A 87 -12.76 -2.04 5.88
N SER A 88 -13.19 -3.31 5.92
CA SER A 88 -13.34 -4.04 7.18
C SER A 88 -12.02 -4.20 7.94
N LEU A 89 -10.89 -4.15 7.23
CA LEU A 89 -9.57 -4.35 7.83
C LEU A 89 -8.81 -3.04 8.05
N PHE A 90 -8.96 -2.06 7.18
CA PHE A 90 -8.11 -0.86 7.19
C PHE A 90 -8.86 0.45 7.44
N CYS A 91 -10.14 0.54 7.14
CA CYS A 91 -10.92 1.76 7.39
C CYS A 91 -11.45 1.77 8.82
N ARG A 92 -10.56 1.99 9.77
CA ARG A 92 -10.86 1.97 11.20
C ARG A 92 -10.35 3.23 11.87
N ARG A 93 -11.02 3.63 12.97
CA ARG A 93 -10.53 4.69 13.85
C ARG A 93 -9.38 4.16 14.69
N GLY A 94 -8.37 4.99 14.90
CA GLY A 94 -7.19 4.65 15.67
C GLY A 94 -5.92 4.81 14.85
N GLY A 95 -4.85 4.18 15.28
CA GLY A 95 -3.57 4.20 14.58
C GLY A 95 -3.48 3.16 13.46
N LEU A 96 -2.34 3.11 12.81
CA LEU A 96 -2.10 2.16 11.72
C LEU A 96 -2.10 0.72 12.23
N TYR A 97 -1.61 0.49 13.44
CA TYR A 97 -1.43 -0.83 14.04
C TYR A 97 -2.23 -1.03 15.33
N GLN A 98 -2.79 0.02 15.88
CA GLN A 98 -3.42 0.05 17.20
C GLN A 98 -4.81 0.67 17.13
N ASP A 99 -5.69 0.23 18.02
CA ASP A 99 -7.02 0.81 18.17
C ASP A 99 -6.96 2.16 18.90
N GLU A 100 -8.14 2.76 19.13
CA GLU A 100 -8.26 4.04 19.81
C GLU A 100 -7.74 3.99 21.27
N SER A 101 -7.68 2.81 21.88
CA SER A 101 -7.15 2.64 23.25
C SER A 101 -5.64 2.47 23.29
N GLY A 102 -4.97 2.36 22.14
CA GLY A 102 -3.54 2.12 22.04
C GLY A 102 -3.16 0.64 22.08
N ALA A 103 -4.12 -0.26 22.08
CA ALA A 103 -3.88 -1.70 22.01
C ALA A 103 -3.74 -2.15 20.53
N ASP A 104 -2.82 -3.06 20.26
CA ASP A 104 -2.66 -3.61 18.93
C ASP A 104 -3.95 -4.27 18.44
N TRP A 105 -4.28 -4.05 17.16
CA TRP A 105 -5.40 -4.75 16.54
C TRP A 105 -5.16 -6.26 16.63
N LYS A 106 -6.14 -6.99 17.15
CA LYS A 106 -6.03 -8.45 17.32
C LYS A 106 -5.88 -9.18 15.99
N ASP A 107 -6.36 -8.59 14.91
CA ASP A 107 -6.31 -9.15 13.57
C ASP A 107 -5.20 -8.55 12.69
N ASN A 108 -4.16 -7.97 13.27
CA ASN A 108 -3.03 -7.42 12.50
C ASN A 108 -2.40 -8.46 11.57
N ALA A 109 -2.28 -9.70 12.00
CA ALA A 109 -1.75 -10.76 11.13
C ALA A 109 -2.61 -10.93 9.87
N ARG A 110 -3.95 -10.93 10.00
CA ARG A 110 -4.87 -11.01 8.87
C ARG A 110 -4.80 -9.75 8.00
N ARG A 111 -4.73 -8.57 8.62
CA ARG A 111 -4.67 -7.29 7.91
C ARG A 111 -3.46 -7.25 6.98
N PHE A 112 -2.29 -7.57 7.49
CA PHE A 112 -1.05 -7.51 6.69
C PHE A 112 -0.85 -8.75 5.82
N ALA A 113 -1.43 -9.90 6.16
CA ALA A 113 -1.52 -11.02 5.24
C ALA A 113 -2.32 -10.65 3.98
N LEU A 114 -3.40 -9.87 4.13
CA LEU A 114 -4.16 -9.39 2.98
C LEU A 114 -3.30 -8.50 2.08
N LEU A 115 -2.49 -7.61 2.65
CA LEU A 115 -1.55 -6.79 1.88
C LEU A 115 -0.59 -7.67 1.07
N ALA A 116 -0.04 -8.71 1.68
CA ALA A 116 0.84 -9.65 1.01
C ALA A 116 0.13 -10.40 -0.13
N HIS A 117 -1.11 -10.84 0.10
CA HIS A 117 -1.91 -11.49 -0.95
C HIS A 117 -2.23 -10.54 -2.11
N ALA A 118 -2.50 -9.27 -1.82
CA ALA A 118 -2.71 -8.27 -2.87
C ALA A 118 -1.44 -8.07 -3.72
N ALA A 119 -0.29 -8.00 -3.08
CA ALA A 119 1.00 -7.92 -3.77
C ALA A 119 1.23 -9.15 -4.66
N ASN A 120 0.94 -10.34 -4.14
CA ASN A 120 1.05 -11.57 -4.92
C ASN A 120 0.11 -11.57 -6.14
N ALA A 121 -1.10 -11.05 -5.98
CA ALA A 121 -2.06 -10.95 -7.08
C ALA A 121 -1.59 -9.99 -8.19
N VAL A 122 -0.82 -8.96 -7.84
CA VAL A 122 -0.15 -8.12 -8.84
C VAL A 122 0.97 -8.90 -9.53
N CYS A 123 1.76 -9.64 -8.76
CA CYS A 123 2.89 -10.40 -9.30
C CYS A 123 2.48 -11.47 -10.30
N ASP A 124 1.35 -12.13 -10.07
CA ASP A 124 0.86 -13.20 -10.95
C ASP A 124 -0.08 -12.72 -12.06
N GLY A 125 -0.26 -11.41 -12.20
CA GLY A 125 -1.04 -10.82 -13.28
C GLY A 125 -2.56 -10.86 -13.09
N ARG A 126 -3.07 -11.28 -11.93
CA ARG A 126 -4.52 -11.34 -11.67
C ARG A 126 -5.18 -9.97 -11.57
N LEU A 127 -4.44 -8.95 -11.10
CA LEU A 127 -4.99 -7.62 -10.87
C LEU A 127 -4.72 -6.65 -12.01
N THR A 128 -3.51 -6.66 -12.55
CA THR A 128 -3.06 -5.71 -13.57
C THR A 128 -2.17 -6.40 -14.59
N ARG A 129 -1.99 -5.76 -15.75
CA ARG A 129 -1.02 -6.21 -16.76
C ARG A 129 0.42 -5.86 -16.39
N TRP A 130 0.59 -4.88 -15.50
CA TRP A 130 1.90 -4.51 -15.00
C TRP A 130 2.33 -5.52 -13.95
N THR A 131 3.43 -6.22 -14.19
CA THR A 131 3.99 -7.17 -13.23
C THR A 131 5.40 -6.77 -12.85
N PRO A 132 5.77 -6.85 -11.57
CA PRO A 132 7.12 -6.47 -11.13
C PRO A 132 8.13 -7.57 -11.41
N ALA A 133 9.39 -7.17 -11.56
CA ALA A 133 10.54 -8.07 -11.55
C ALA A 133 11.08 -8.27 -10.13
N VAL A 134 10.92 -7.26 -9.26
CA VAL A 134 11.41 -7.27 -7.88
C VAL A 134 10.33 -6.71 -6.96
N VAL A 135 10.18 -7.32 -5.79
CA VAL A 135 9.20 -6.89 -4.77
C VAL A 135 9.92 -6.72 -3.43
N PRO A 136 10.46 -5.54 -3.15
CA PRO A 136 10.90 -5.23 -1.78
C PRO A 136 9.67 -5.14 -0.86
N ALA A 137 9.70 -5.91 0.22
CA ALA A 137 8.66 -5.87 1.25
C ALA A 137 9.30 -5.40 2.55
N ASN A 138 8.80 -4.29 3.08
CA ASN A 138 9.36 -3.67 4.27
C ASN A 138 8.45 -3.89 5.46
N ASP A 139 8.98 -4.55 6.48
CA ASP A 139 8.29 -4.84 7.73
C ASP A 139 7.00 -5.64 7.50
N TRP A 140 6.41 -6.21 8.56
CA TRP A 140 5.15 -6.99 8.52
C TRP A 140 5.11 -8.14 7.52
#